data_9c2c8be74b5d05c0ea9def38d0dd5de7
#
_entry.id   9c2c8be74b5d05c0ea9def38d0dd5de7
#
_cell.length_a   1.000
_cell.length_b   1.000
_cell.length_c   1.000
_cell.angle_alpha   90.00
_cell.angle_beta   90.00
_cell.angle_gamma   90.00
#
_symmetry.space_group_name_H-M   'P 1'
#
loop_
_entity.id
_entity.type
_entity.pdbx_description
1 polymer ?
#
loop_
_entity_poly.entity_id
_entity_poly.type
_entity_poly.pdbx_seq_one_letter_code
_entity_poly.pdbx_strand_id
1 'polypeptide(L)'
;MIGRKLVCTLAVAFVLSAPSRAQDALVTYKSLSPELALDLARAALGECRKRGYQVAVAVVDRSGVTQVTLRDRFAGAHTPATAAGKAWTAASFRTNTTELVASTKPGTPQAAVRNLPGAVILGGGLVIEAQGSLVGAVGVSGAPGGDADDACAKAGIEAVRDRLDF
;
A
#
# COMPACT_ATOMS: atom_id res chain seq x y z
N MET A 1 65.49 -49.68 -31.91
CA MET A 1 64.23 -50.00 -31.22
C MET A 1 63.95 -48.80 -30.29
N ILE A 2 63.01 -47.95 -30.67
CA ILE A 2 62.71 -46.68 -29.95
C ILE A 2 61.37 -46.89 -29.28
N GLY A 3 61.40 -46.94 -27.91
CA GLY A 3 60.21 -47.09 -27.10
C GLY A 3 59.45 -45.78 -26.93
N ARG A 4 58.23 -45.70 -27.47
CA ARG A 4 57.31 -44.58 -27.23
C ARG A 4 56.68 -44.69 -25.88
N LYS A 5 57.00 -43.74 -24.97
CA LYS A 5 56.29 -43.56 -23.69
C LYS A 5 54.98 -42.83 -23.93
N LEU A 6 53.89 -43.50 -23.64
CA LEU A 6 52.54 -42.93 -23.67
C LEU A 6 52.31 -42.12 -22.38
N VAL A 7 52.18 -40.79 -22.51
CA VAL A 7 51.80 -39.92 -21.36
C VAL A 7 50.29 -39.78 -21.35
N CYS A 8 49.64 -40.40 -20.38
CA CYS A 8 48.23 -40.27 -20.12
C CYS A 8 47.94 -38.98 -19.32
N THR A 9 47.43 -37.95 -19.96
CA THR A 9 47.03 -36.72 -19.31
C THR A 9 45.61 -36.88 -18.73
N LEU A 10 45.53 -36.92 -17.41
CA LEU A 10 44.23 -36.92 -16.69
C LEU A 10 43.65 -35.49 -16.72
N ALA A 11 42.57 -35.29 -17.47
CA ALA A 11 41.81 -34.05 -17.42
C ALA A 11 40.86 -34.07 -16.22
N VAL A 12 41.15 -33.27 -15.20
CA VAL A 12 40.25 -33.05 -14.07
C VAL A 12 39.16 -32.06 -14.51
N ALA A 13 37.93 -32.55 -14.72
CA ALA A 13 36.78 -31.71 -14.98
C ALA A 13 36.30 -31.04 -13.68
N PHE A 14 36.52 -29.74 -13.59
CA PHE A 14 35.98 -28.90 -12.51
C PHE A 14 34.48 -28.71 -12.76
N VAL A 15 33.61 -29.45 -12.04
CA VAL A 15 32.17 -29.23 -12.04
C VAL A 15 31.91 -27.96 -11.22
N LEU A 16 31.68 -26.84 -11.92
CA LEU A 16 31.16 -25.60 -11.33
C LEU A 16 29.71 -25.86 -10.86
N SER A 17 29.54 -26.11 -9.58
CA SER A 17 28.22 -26.16 -8.95
C SER A 17 27.59 -24.76 -9.04
N ALA A 18 26.57 -24.58 -9.90
CA ALA A 18 25.77 -23.35 -9.91
C ALA A 18 25.11 -23.18 -8.53
N PRO A 19 25.11 -21.97 -7.96
CA PRO A 19 24.43 -21.72 -6.70
C PRO A 19 22.95 -22.07 -6.84
N SER A 20 22.47 -22.90 -5.91
CA SER A 20 21.08 -23.35 -5.84
C SER A 20 20.13 -22.13 -5.78
N ARG A 21 19.13 -22.09 -6.65
CA ARG A 21 18.04 -21.08 -6.70
C ARG A 21 17.08 -21.15 -5.49
N ALA A 22 17.54 -21.51 -4.32
CA ALA A 22 16.73 -21.49 -3.10
C ALA A 22 16.35 -20.07 -2.63
N GLN A 23 17.00 -19.03 -3.18
CA GLN A 23 16.74 -17.62 -2.83
C GLN A 23 15.42 -17.06 -3.40
N ASP A 24 14.84 -17.71 -4.42
CA ASP A 24 13.61 -17.24 -5.07
C ASP A 24 12.31 -17.78 -4.41
N ALA A 25 12.43 -18.63 -3.40
CA ALA A 25 11.26 -19.24 -2.73
C ALA A 25 10.63 -18.34 -1.66
N LEU A 26 11.34 -17.32 -1.19
CA LEU A 26 10.88 -16.37 -0.16
C LEU A 26 10.98 -14.95 -0.67
N VAL A 27 9.93 -14.16 -0.42
CA VAL A 27 9.92 -12.72 -0.73
C VAL A 27 9.96 -11.90 0.55
N THR A 28 10.82 -10.88 0.56
CA THR A 28 10.88 -9.87 1.62
C THR A 28 10.23 -8.60 1.11
N TYR A 29 9.41 -7.97 1.94
CA TYR A 29 8.79 -6.69 1.62
C TYR A 29 8.76 -5.75 2.82
N LYS A 30 8.70 -4.45 2.55
CA LYS A 30 8.50 -3.43 3.57
C LYS A 30 7.01 -3.26 3.84
N SER A 31 6.67 -2.98 5.09
CA SER A 31 5.33 -2.63 5.54
C SER A 31 5.43 -1.53 6.60
N LEU A 32 4.35 -0.78 6.80
CA LEU A 32 4.30 0.25 7.84
C LEU A 32 4.38 -0.40 9.23
N SER A 33 5.11 0.25 10.15
CA SER A 33 4.98 -0.08 11.56
C SER A 33 3.68 0.50 12.12
N PRO A 34 3.07 -0.10 13.15
CA PRO A 34 1.87 0.44 13.79
C PRO A 34 2.06 1.87 14.32
N GLU A 35 3.27 2.21 14.80
CA GLU A 35 3.63 3.54 15.29
C GLU A 35 3.59 4.58 14.18
N LEU A 36 4.18 4.26 13.02
CA LEU A 36 4.15 5.14 11.84
C LEU A 36 2.72 5.31 11.31
N ALA A 37 1.95 4.22 11.26
CA ALA A 37 0.55 4.24 10.87
C ALA A 37 -0.29 5.12 11.79
N LEU A 38 -0.03 5.08 13.11
CA LEU A 38 -0.71 5.92 14.10
C LEU A 38 -0.36 7.40 13.95
N ASP A 39 0.91 7.74 13.75
CA ASP A 39 1.35 9.12 13.55
C ASP A 39 0.72 9.72 12.30
N LEU A 40 0.71 8.96 11.19
CA LEU A 40 0.04 9.34 9.95
C LEU A 40 -1.46 9.57 10.16
N ALA A 41 -2.14 8.63 10.83
CA ALA A 41 -3.58 8.73 11.09
C ALA A 41 -3.91 9.96 11.95
N ARG A 42 -3.09 10.27 12.96
CA ARG A 42 -3.24 11.46 13.80
C ARG A 42 -3.05 12.76 13.00
N ALA A 43 -2.06 12.80 12.13
CA ALA A 43 -1.81 13.96 11.28
C ALA A 43 -2.97 14.21 10.30
N ALA A 44 -3.46 13.16 9.63
CA ALA A 44 -4.62 13.25 8.75
C ALA A 44 -5.87 13.73 9.47
N LEU A 45 -6.16 13.17 10.66
CA LEU A 45 -7.28 13.58 11.52
C LEU A 45 -7.14 15.03 11.97
N GLY A 46 -5.92 15.43 12.35
CA GLY A 46 -5.61 16.80 12.76
C GLY A 46 -5.83 17.81 11.65
N GLU A 47 -5.45 17.48 10.41
CA GLU A 47 -5.69 18.34 9.25
C GLU A 47 -7.18 18.51 8.94
N CYS A 48 -7.96 17.41 8.98
CA CYS A 48 -9.41 17.50 8.82
C CYS A 48 -10.06 18.38 9.91
N ARG A 49 -9.61 18.27 11.16
CA ARG A 49 -10.08 19.13 12.27
C ARG A 49 -9.79 20.61 12.03
N LYS A 50 -8.59 20.96 11.52
CA LYS A 50 -8.24 22.36 11.16
C LYS A 50 -9.19 22.93 10.13
N ARG A 51 -9.69 22.07 9.23
CA ARG A 51 -10.68 22.44 8.20
C ARG A 51 -12.13 22.40 8.70
N GLY A 52 -12.36 22.08 9.97
CA GLY A 52 -13.70 22.00 10.57
C GLY A 52 -14.44 20.69 10.30
N TYR A 53 -13.76 19.66 9.79
CA TYR A 53 -14.37 18.37 9.44
C TYR A 53 -14.22 17.36 10.58
N GLN A 54 -15.27 16.53 10.75
CA GLN A 54 -15.30 15.41 11.70
C GLN A 54 -15.27 14.11 10.92
N VAL A 55 -14.14 13.43 10.92
CA VAL A 55 -13.87 12.28 10.05
C VAL A 55 -13.43 11.05 10.83
N ALA A 56 -13.45 9.90 10.18
CA ALA A 56 -12.64 8.75 10.55
C ALA A 56 -11.47 8.62 9.59
N VAL A 57 -10.33 8.13 10.12
CA VAL A 57 -9.12 7.78 9.38
C VAL A 57 -8.79 6.34 9.66
N ALA A 58 -8.51 5.56 8.64
CA ALA A 58 -7.99 4.20 8.76
C ALA A 58 -6.69 4.06 7.98
N VAL A 59 -5.71 3.36 8.56
CA VAL A 59 -4.46 3.01 7.90
C VAL A 59 -4.38 1.49 7.82
N VAL A 60 -4.12 0.97 6.63
CA VAL A 60 -3.93 -0.45 6.37
C VAL A 60 -2.47 -0.72 5.98
N ASP A 61 -2.01 -1.94 6.24
CA ASP A 61 -0.74 -2.42 5.74
C ASP A 61 -0.80 -2.68 4.21
N ARG A 62 0.32 -3.09 3.61
CA ARG A 62 0.37 -3.38 2.17
C ARG A 62 -0.57 -4.50 1.70
N SER A 63 -1.03 -5.35 2.62
CA SER A 63 -1.97 -6.45 2.35
C SER A 63 -3.43 -6.04 2.53
N GLY A 64 -3.67 -4.77 2.92
CA GLY A 64 -5.00 -4.25 3.15
C GLY A 64 -5.56 -4.53 4.56
N VAL A 65 -4.73 -5.07 5.47
CA VAL A 65 -5.16 -5.33 6.85
C VAL A 65 -5.06 -4.05 7.66
N THR A 66 -6.15 -3.70 8.36
CA THR A 66 -6.22 -2.47 9.16
C THR A 66 -5.28 -2.53 10.36
N GLN A 67 -4.35 -1.56 10.46
CA GLN A 67 -3.45 -1.39 11.59
C GLN A 67 -3.97 -0.36 12.58
N VAL A 68 -4.56 0.73 12.10
CA VAL A 68 -5.07 1.83 12.92
C VAL A 68 -6.40 2.32 12.38
N THR A 69 -7.33 2.60 13.28
CA THR A 69 -8.54 3.36 12.97
C THR A 69 -8.77 4.42 14.05
N LEU A 70 -8.89 5.66 13.63
CA LEU A 70 -9.26 6.79 14.48
C LEU A 70 -10.59 7.35 14.01
N ARG A 71 -11.48 7.69 14.93
CA ARG A 71 -12.74 8.36 14.64
C ARG A 71 -12.89 9.60 15.50
N ASP A 72 -13.21 10.71 14.88
CA ASP A 72 -13.57 11.92 15.63
C ASP A 72 -14.94 11.78 16.31
N ARG A 73 -15.15 12.51 17.40
CA ARG A 73 -16.30 12.36 18.30
C ARG A 73 -17.66 12.50 17.61
N PHE A 74 -17.76 13.36 16.61
CA PHE A 74 -18.99 13.63 15.86
C PHE A 74 -18.99 13.08 14.45
N ALA A 75 -17.96 12.35 14.03
CA ALA A 75 -17.95 11.65 12.75
C ALA A 75 -19.10 10.61 12.69
N GLY A 76 -19.74 10.49 11.55
CA GLY A 76 -20.86 9.56 11.36
C GLY A 76 -20.48 8.11 11.68
N ALA A 77 -21.45 7.31 12.13
CA ALA A 77 -21.20 5.92 12.55
C ALA A 77 -20.65 5.04 11.41
N HIS A 78 -20.96 5.38 10.14
CA HIS A 78 -20.47 4.68 8.95
C HIS A 78 -19.01 5.01 8.60
N THR A 79 -18.47 6.14 9.06
CA THR A 79 -17.19 6.66 8.59
C THR A 79 -16.00 5.75 8.90
N PRO A 80 -15.90 5.01 10.04
CA PRO A 80 -14.80 4.10 10.28
C PRO A 80 -14.73 2.97 9.25
N ALA A 81 -15.86 2.32 8.96
CA ALA A 81 -15.93 1.24 7.97
C ALA A 81 -15.65 1.77 6.55
N THR A 82 -16.17 2.96 6.22
CA THR A 82 -15.93 3.60 4.92
C THR A 82 -14.45 3.98 4.76
N ALA A 83 -13.81 4.54 5.79
CA ALA A 83 -12.39 4.87 5.77
C ALA A 83 -11.53 3.61 5.58
N ALA A 84 -11.81 2.54 6.33
CA ALA A 84 -11.12 1.26 6.18
C ALA A 84 -11.33 0.66 4.78
N GLY A 85 -12.55 0.70 4.24
CA GLY A 85 -12.84 0.23 2.88
C GLY A 85 -12.13 1.05 1.81
N LYS A 86 -12.03 2.37 1.93
CA LYS A 86 -11.24 3.23 1.02
C LYS A 86 -9.76 2.87 1.07
N ALA A 87 -9.18 2.71 2.27
CA ALA A 87 -7.78 2.30 2.44
C ALA A 87 -7.53 0.91 1.84
N TRP A 88 -8.39 -0.07 2.14
CA TRP A 88 -8.34 -1.41 1.56
C TRP A 88 -8.40 -1.37 0.03
N THR A 89 -9.31 -0.57 -0.52
CA THR A 89 -9.45 -0.41 -1.97
C THR A 89 -8.17 0.17 -2.58
N ALA A 90 -7.63 1.23 -2.00
CA ALA A 90 -6.38 1.83 -2.48
C ALA A 90 -5.21 0.83 -2.45
N ALA A 91 -5.03 0.07 -1.36
CA ALA A 91 -3.98 -0.94 -1.24
C ALA A 91 -4.18 -2.10 -2.24
N SER A 92 -5.41 -2.60 -2.38
CA SER A 92 -5.73 -3.76 -3.25
C SER A 92 -5.54 -3.46 -4.72
N PHE A 93 -5.96 -2.28 -5.17
CA PHE A 93 -5.84 -1.85 -6.56
C PHE A 93 -4.53 -1.09 -6.85
N ARG A 94 -3.72 -0.79 -5.84
CA ARG A 94 -2.48 0.00 -5.92
C ARG A 94 -2.69 1.33 -6.64
N THR A 95 -3.81 1.98 -6.33
CA THR A 95 -4.29 3.18 -7.02
C THR A 95 -5.12 4.00 -6.05
N ASN A 96 -4.99 5.31 -6.08
CA ASN A 96 -5.83 6.18 -5.28
C ASN A 96 -7.30 6.04 -5.65
N THR A 97 -8.18 6.05 -4.68
CA THR A 97 -9.61 5.79 -4.95
C THR A 97 -10.27 6.86 -5.81
N THR A 98 -9.78 8.10 -5.81
CA THR A 98 -10.25 9.16 -6.71
C THR A 98 -9.99 8.82 -8.18
N GLU A 99 -8.85 8.19 -8.51
CA GLU A 99 -8.56 7.71 -9.85
C GLU A 99 -9.49 6.54 -10.24
N LEU A 100 -9.80 5.64 -9.29
CA LEU A 100 -10.77 4.56 -9.49
C LEU A 100 -12.18 5.10 -9.71
N VAL A 101 -12.59 6.19 -9.03
CA VAL A 101 -13.87 6.87 -9.32
C VAL A 101 -13.96 7.26 -10.79
N ALA A 102 -12.88 7.78 -11.35
CA ALA A 102 -12.84 8.21 -12.74
C ALA A 102 -12.87 7.03 -13.73
N SER A 103 -12.05 6.00 -13.49
CA SER A 103 -11.88 4.85 -14.40
C SER A 103 -13.04 3.85 -14.38
N THR A 104 -13.81 3.82 -13.28
CA THR A 104 -14.93 2.87 -13.09
C THR A 104 -16.31 3.50 -13.28
N LYS A 105 -16.42 4.63 -13.98
CA LYS A 105 -17.73 5.27 -14.27
C LYS A 105 -18.66 4.31 -15.01
N PRO A 106 -19.99 4.44 -14.85
CA PRO A 106 -20.93 3.69 -15.66
C PRO A 106 -20.61 3.83 -17.16
N GLY A 107 -20.66 2.70 -17.89
CA GLY A 107 -20.30 2.65 -19.32
C GLY A 107 -18.83 2.43 -19.62
N THR A 108 -17.94 2.41 -18.61
CA THR A 108 -16.53 2.00 -18.81
C THR A 108 -16.38 0.48 -18.71
N PRO A 109 -15.34 -0.13 -19.33
CA PRO A 109 -15.06 -1.56 -19.18
C PRO A 109 -14.84 -1.99 -17.71
N GLN A 110 -14.37 -1.09 -16.86
CA GLN A 110 -14.09 -1.33 -15.44
C GLN A 110 -15.27 -1.03 -14.52
N ALA A 111 -16.44 -0.65 -15.03
CA ALA A 111 -17.60 -0.27 -14.19
C ALA A 111 -18.00 -1.35 -13.17
N ALA A 112 -17.83 -2.64 -13.54
CA ALA A 112 -18.16 -3.77 -12.66
C ALA A 112 -17.28 -3.86 -11.40
N VAL A 113 -16.13 -3.20 -11.35
CA VAL A 113 -15.26 -3.13 -10.16
C VAL A 113 -16.02 -2.57 -8.95
N ARG A 114 -16.99 -1.68 -9.17
CA ARG A 114 -17.85 -1.12 -8.11
C ARG A 114 -18.72 -2.17 -7.39
N ASN A 115 -18.88 -3.34 -7.98
CA ASN A 115 -19.68 -4.44 -7.43
C ASN A 115 -18.84 -5.46 -6.64
N LEU A 116 -17.51 -5.28 -6.58
CA LEU A 116 -16.66 -6.18 -5.82
C LEU A 116 -16.89 -6.00 -4.32
N PRO A 117 -17.10 -7.10 -3.56
CA PRO A 117 -17.25 -7.03 -2.12
C PRO A 117 -16.07 -6.32 -1.45
N GLY A 118 -16.35 -5.37 -0.57
CA GLY A 118 -15.34 -4.60 0.15
C GLY A 118 -14.76 -3.40 -0.62
N ALA A 119 -14.97 -3.29 -1.93
CA ALA A 119 -14.51 -2.13 -2.69
C ALA A 119 -15.34 -0.89 -2.38
N VAL A 120 -14.66 0.18 -1.93
CA VAL A 120 -15.25 1.49 -1.68
C VAL A 120 -14.67 2.49 -2.67
N ILE A 121 -15.37 2.69 -3.78
CA ILE A 121 -14.95 3.56 -4.89
C ILE A 121 -15.41 5.00 -4.64
N LEU A 122 -14.83 5.62 -3.63
CA LEU A 122 -15.04 7.02 -3.23
C LEU A 122 -13.68 7.66 -2.95
N GLY A 123 -13.44 8.90 -3.35
CA GLY A 123 -12.22 9.62 -3.01
C GLY A 123 -11.95 9.63 -1.50
N GLY A 124 -10.70 9.75 -1.12
CA GLY A 124 -10.24 9.70 0.27
C GLY A 124 -9.38 8.49 0.61
N GLY A 125 -9.16 7.55 -0.31
CA GLY A 125 -8.23 6.43 -0.15
C GLY A 125 -6.95 6.68 -0.95
N LEU A 126 -5.81 6.78 -0.29
CA LEU A 126 -4.50 7.02 -0.92
C LEU A 126 -3.52 5.91 -0.61
N VAL A 127 -2.75 5.50 -1.61
CA VAL A 127 -1.62 4.58 -1.46
C VAL A 127 -0.49 5.26 -0.68
N ILE A 128 0.23 4.48 0.12
CA ILE A 128 1.44 4.91 0.81
C ILE A 128 2.60 4.13 0.22
N GLU A 129 3.54 4.86 -0.34
CA GLU A 129 4.73 4.30 -0.97
C GLU A 129 6.00 4.75 -0.25
N ALA A 130 6.97 3.84 -0.20
CA ALA A 130 8.33 4.09 0.27
C ALA A 130 9.31 3.55 -0.78
N GLN A 131 10.17 4.41 -1.33
CA GLN A 131 11.16 4.04 -2.35
C GLN A 131 10.51 3.30 -3.56
N GLY A 132 9.36 3.78 -4.03
CA GLY A 132 8.64 3.20 -5.18
C GLY A 132 7.93 1.87 -4.89
N SER A 133 7.86 1.45 -3.62
CA SER A 133 7.16 0.23 -3.20
C SER A 133 5.94 0.57 -2.36
N LEU A 134 4.81 -0.07 -2.64
CA LEU A 134 3.63 0.02 -1.79
C LEU A 134 3.93 -0.55 -0.40
N VAL A 135 3.74 0.24 0.65
CA VAL A 135 3.93 -0.16 2.06
C VAL A 135 2.64 -0.16 2.87
N GLY A 136 1.58 0.44 2.35
CA GLY A 136 0.26 0.51 2.97
C GLY A 136 -0.66 1.46 2.22
N ALA A 137 -1.80 1.79 2.83
CA ALA A 137 -2.71 2.82 2.36
C ALA A 137 -3.44 3.48 3.51
N VAL A 138 -3.91 4.71 3.29
CA VAL A 138 -4.75 5.46 4.23
C VAL A 138 -6.10 5.76 3.60
N GLY A 139 -7.15 5.69 4.40
CA GLY A 139 -8.49 6.11 4.02
C GLY A 139 -9.04 7.14 4.99
N VAL A 140 -9.66 8.18 4.47
CA VAL A 140 -10.36 9.21 5.23
C VAL A 140 -11.83 9.24 4.79
N SER A 141 -12.75 9.41 5.74
CA SER A 141 -14.18 9.49 5.44
C SER A 141 -14.88 10.41 6.43
N GLY A 142 -15.70 11.32 5.93
CA GLY A 142 -16.53 12.23 6.74
C GLY A 142 -16.42 13.68 6.37
N ALA A 143 -15.48 14.08 5.52
CA ALA A 143 -15.45 15.42 4.95
C ALA A 143 -16.57 15.58 3.88
N PRO A 144 -16.86 16.82 3.43
CA PRO A 144 -17.98 17.07 2.50
C PRO A 144 -17.88 16.38 1.14
N GLY A 145 -16.69 15.93 0.74
CA GLY A 145 -16.45 15.23 -0.52
C GLY A 145 -15.14 14.47 -0.52
N GLY A 146 -14.97 13.59 -1.51
CA GLY A 146 -13.78 12.76 -1.63
C GLY A 146 -12.47 13.54 -1.80
N ASP A 147 -12.52 14.70 -2.43
CA ASP A 147 -11.42 15.64 -2.58
C ASP A 147 -10.95 16.24 -1.26
N ALA A 148 -11.92 16.55 -0.37
CA ALA A 148 -11.61 17.02 0.98
C ALA A 148 -11.02 15.89 1.85
N ASP A 149 -11.54 14.67 1.72
CA ASP A 149 -10.97 13.47 2.36
C ASP A 149 -9.54 13.20 1.85
N ASP A 150 -9.30 13.29 0.52
CA ASP A 150 -7.97 13.16 -0.11
C ASP A 150 -6.97 14.17 0.44
N ALA A 151 -7.39 15.43 0.62
CA ALA A 151 -6.53 16.48 1.15
C ALA A 151 -6.06 16.17 2.58
N CYS A 152 -6.95 15.62 3.44
CA CYS A 152 -6.59 15.19 4.79
C CYS A 152 -5.66 13.96 4.77
N ALA A 153 -5.95 12.98 3.92
CA ALA A 153 -5.13 11.79 3.76
C ALA A 153 -3.71 12.14 3.28
N LYS A 154 -3.61 13.02 2.29
CA LYS A 154 -2.33 13.54 1.78
C LYS A 154 -1.51 14.25 2.86
N ALA A 155 -2.14 15.08 3.68
CA ALA A 155 -1.46 15.74 4.80
C ALA A 155 -0.93 14.73 5.83
N GLY A 156 -1.65 13.64 6.05
CA GLY A 156 -1.19 12.54 6.90
C GLY A 156 0.08 11.86 6.36
N ILE A 157 0.10 11.53 5.07
CA ILE A 157 1.27 10.94 4.40
C ILE A 157 2.46 11.90 4.47
N GLU A 158 2.22 13.18 4.15
CA GLU A 158 3.26 14.21 4.13
C GLU A 158 3.92 14.40 5.49
N ALA A 159 3.16 14.32 6.58
CA ALA A 159 3.66 14.47 7.94
C ALA A 159 4.66 13.38 8.37
N VAL A 160 4.71 12.26 7.66
CA VAL A 160 5.62 11.14 7.95
C VAL A 160 6.59 10.85 6.79
N ARG A 161 6.62 11.69 5.77
CA ARG A 161 7.39 11.49 4.53
C ARG A 161 8.86 11.20 4.79
N ASP A 162 9.51 11.99 5.64
CA ASP A 162 10.94 11.82 5.95
C ASP A 162 11.26 10.43 6.53
N ARG A 163 10.27 9.74 7.07
CA ARG A 163 10.39 8.38 7.62
C ARG A 163 10.06 7.29 6.60
N LEU A 164 9.60 7.67 5.40
CA LEU A 164 9.33 6.77 4.27
C LEU A 164 10.49 6.78 3.25
N ASP A 165 11.33 7.83 3.24
CA ASP A 165 12.34 8.12 2.22
C ASP A 165 13.79 7.75 2.66
N PHE A 166 14.00 6.74 3.51
CA PHE A 166 15.35 6.32 3.94
C PHE A 166 15.93 5.18 3.10
#